data_c6fcf05e41e0aff615f00248d4f722f8
#
_entry.id   c6fcf05e41e0aff615f00248d4f722f8
#
_cell.length_a   1.000
_cell.length_b   1.000
_cell.length_c   1.000
_cell.angle_alpha   90.00
_cell.angle_beta   90.00
_cell.angle_gamma   90.00
#
_symmetry.space_group_name_H-M   'P 1'
#
loop_
_entity.id
_entity.type
_entity.pdbx_description
1 polymer ?
#
loop_
_entity_poly.entity_id
_entity_poly.type
_entity_poly.pdbx_seq_one_letter_code
_entity_poly.pdbx_strand_id
1 'polypeptide(L)'
;LLSFLHALLPDEPLYRYSDARGSLNYTVMAQGDELGWHFDACELVASILLRPAEAGGTFQYIPAVRTADDERFSAVASVLGGQDHHRTNVDFAPGDMVLFRGRHSLHRVTQIQGETPRLIALMSFDNVEKAVERNVPDDLLPA
;
A
#
# COMPACT_ATOMS: atom_id res chain seq x y z
N LEU A 1 5.00 15.46 -8.64
CA LEU A 1 4.48 14.81 -7.43
C LEU A 1 5.42 15.00 -6.23
N LEU A 2 6.72 14.66 -6.32
CA LEU A 2 7.65 14.78 -5.19
C LEU A 2 7.69 16.21 -4.60
N SER A 3 7.73 17.25 -5.43
CA SER A 3 7.67 18.63 -4.98
C SER A 3 6.36 18.95 -4.24
N PHE A 4 5.25 18.36 -4.66
CA PHE A 4 3.96 18.49 -3.97
C PHE A 4 3.99 17.79 -2.61
N LEU A 5 4.58 16.58 -2.54
CA LEU A 5 4.71 15.86 -1.28
C LEU A 5 5.61 16.60 -0.27
N HIS A 6 6.71 17.20 -0.72
CA HIS A 6 7.56 18.04 0.14
C HIS A 6 6.83 19.29 0.65
N ALA A 7 5.93 19.87 -0.16
CA ALA A 7 5.11 20.98 0.31
C ALA A 7 4.03 20.57 1.32
N LEU A 8 3.53 19.33 1.20
CA LEU A 8 2.51 18.77 2.10
C LEU A 8 3.11 18.27 3.41
N LEU A 9 4.32 17.73 3.36
CA LEU A 9 5.06 17.12 4.47
C LEU A 9 6.46 17.76 4.58
N PRO A 10 6.55 19.06 4.96
CA PRO A 10 7.79 19.82 4.85
C PRO A 10 8.90 19.35 5.79
N ASP A 11 8.54 18.72 6.90
CA ASP A 11 9.48 18.24 7.92
C ASP A 11 9.96 16.81 7.66
N GLU A 12 9.48 16.17 6.57
CA GLU A 12 9.81 14.78 6.27
C GLU A 12 10.73 14.71 5.05
N PRO A 13 11.91 14.08 5.18
CA PRO A 13 12.74 13.79 4.04
C PRO A 13 12.05 12.66 3.22
N LEU A 14 11.59 12.99 2.03
CA LEU A 14 11.00 12.03 1.11
C LEU A 14 11.82 11.97 -0.18
N TYR A 15 12.16 10.75 -0.57
CA TYR A 15 12.89 10.43 -1.78
C TYR A 15 12.12 9.40 -2.59
N ARG A 16 12.32 9.39 -3.91
CA ARG A 16 11.78 8.31 -4.73
C ARG A 16 12.36 6.98 -4.25
N TYR A 17 11.52 5.96 -4.19
CA TYR A 17 11.98 4.61 -3.92
C TYR A 17 13.00 4.19 -4.98
N SER A 18 14.15 3.69 -4.58
CA SER A 18 15.30 3.47 -5.48
C SER A 18 15.15 2.23 -6.37
N ASP A 19 14.36 1.24 -5.96
CA ASP A 19 14.05 0.09 -6.83
C ASP A 19 13.10 0.54 -7.94
N ALA A 20 13.55 0.45 -9.18
CA ALA A 20 12.76 0.83 -10.36
C ALA A 20 11.44 0.05 -10.46
N ARG A 21 11.41 -1.20 -9.98
CA ARG A 21 10.19 -2.04 -9.96
C ARG A 21 9.19 -1.59 -8.89
N GLY A 22 9.66 -0.96 -7.81
CA GLY A 22 8.82 -0.47 -6.72
C GLY A 22 8.48 1.02 -6.83
N SER A 23 9.25 1.81 -7.61
CA SER A 23 9.10 3.28 -7.62
C SER A 23 7.85 3.77 -8.35
N LEU A 24 7.40 3.06 -9.38
CA LEU A 24 6.14 3.31 -10.10
C LEU A 24 5.60 1.98 -10.64
N ASN A 25 4.42 1.62 -10.20
CA ASN A 25 3.72 0.40 -10.61
C ASN A 25 2.32 0.70 -11.11
N TYR A 26 1.88 -0.08 -12.09
CA TYR A 26 0.47 -0.21 -12.45
C TYR A 26 0.01 -1.61 -12.04
N THR A 27 -0.89 -1.68 -11.09
CA THR A 27 -1.44 -2.95 -10.64
C THR A 27 -2.79 -3.17 -11.30
N VAL A 28 -2.94 -4.33 -11.94
CA VAL A 28 -4.18 -4.81 -12.55
C VAL A 28 -4.65 -5.98 -11.71
N MET A 29 -5.83 -5.87 -11.12
CA MET A 29 -6.44 -6.94 -10.34
C MET A 29 -7.71 -7.40 -11.03
N ALA A 30 -7.73 -8.66 -11.48
CA ALA A 30 -8.85 -9.30 -12.16
C ALA A 30 -9.82 -9.95 -11.17
N GLN A 31 -10.92 -10.51 -11.69
CA GLN A 31 -11.88 -11.26 -10.88
C GLN A 31 -11.18 -12.38 -10.08
N GLY A 32 -11.44 -12.41 -8.80
CA GLY A 32 -10.87 -13.38 -7.86
C GLY A 32 -9.56 -12.95 -7.21
N ASP A 33 -8.86 -11.96 -7.77
CA ASP A 33 -7.64 -11.42 -7.18
C ASP A 33 -7.94 -10.69 -5.88
N GLU A 34 -7.03 -10.82 -4.92
CA GLU A 34 -7.04 -10.05 -3.68
C GLU A 34 -5.59 -9.75 -3.26
N LEU A 35 -5.43 -8.78 -2.40
CA LEU A 35 -4.16 -8.53 -1.73
C LEU A 35 -4.38 -8.70 -0.24
N GLY A 36 -3.82 -9.75 0.34
CA GLY A 36 -3.98 -10.08 1.76
C GLY A 36 -3.40 -9.02 2.69
N TRP A 37 -3.62 -9.17 3.99
CA TRP A 37 -3.05 -8.26 4.99
C TRP A 37 -1.53 -8.22 4.93
N HIS A 38 -0.95 -7.03 4.75
CA HIS A 38 0.50 -6.82 4.65
C HIS A 38 0.90 -5.42 5.11
N PHE A 39 2.20 -5.22 5.21
CA PHE A 39 2.84 -3.92 5.36
C PHE A 39 3.71 -3.64 4.14
N ASP A 40 3.83 -2.39 3.75
CA ASP A 40 4.74 -1.99 2.69
C ASP A 40 6.21 -1.99 3.15
N ALA A 41 7.10 -2.16 2.19
CA ALA A 41 8.54 -2.01 2.42
C ALA A 41 8.98 -0.54 2.43
N CYS A 42 8.27 0.33 1.69
CA CYS A 42 8.53 1.78 1.61
C CYS A 42 7.81 2.56 2.70
N GLU A 43 8.21 3.80 2.92
CA GLU A 43 7.64 4.66 3.96
C GLU A 43 6.26 5.18 3.58
N LEU A 44 6.12 5.67 2.36
CA LEU A 44 4.91 6.32 1.86
C LEU A 44 4.59 5.82 0.46
N VAL A 45 3.31 5.56 0.21
CA VAL A 45 2.77 5.26 -1.12
C VAL A 45 1.74 6.31 -1.51
N ALA A 46 1.86 6.83 -2.73
CA ALA A 46 0.79 7.58 -3.38
C ALA A 46 0.06 6.64 -4.33
N SER A 47 -1.20 6.36 -4.02
CA SER A 47 -2.07 5.46 -4.79
C SER A 47 -3.11 6.26 -5.54
N ILE A 48 -3.21 6.08 -6.88
CA ILE A 48 -4.22 6.73 -7.71
C ILE A 48 -5.11 5.65 -8.32
N LEU A 49 -6.39 5.67 -7.99
CA LEU A 49 -7.36 4.78 -8.62
C LEU A 49 -7.63 5.23 -10.06
N LEU A 50 -7.32 4.36 -11.02
CA LEU A 50 -7.56 4.62 -12.44
C LEU A 50 -8.90 4.03 -12.91
N ARG A 51 -9.24 2.84 -12.40
CA ARG A 51 -10.52 2.17 -12.68
C ARG A 51 -10.90 1.29 -11.50
N PRO A 52 -12.11 1.42 -10.94
CA PRO A 52 -12.61 0.51 -9.92
C PRO A 52 -12.99 -0.85 -10.54
N ALA A 53 -13.09 -1.88 -9.71
CA ALA A 53 -13.79 -3.10 -10.05
C ALA A 53 -15.32 -2.86 -10.06
N GLU A 54 -16.08 -3.81 -10.57
CA GLU A 54 -17.56 -3.77 -10.49
C GLU A 54 -18.04 -3.90 -9.05
N ALA A 55 -17.38 -4.78 -8.27
CA ALA A 55 -17.60 -4.93 -6.84
C ALA A 55 -16.32 -5.46 -6.16
N GLY A 56 -16.23 -5.35 -4.85
CA GLY A 56 -15.01 -5.69 -4.12
C GLY A 56 -13.88 -4.69 -4.40
N GLY A 57 -12.62 -5.14 -4.27
CA GLY A 57 -11.46 -4.29 -4.49
C GLY A 57 -11.33 -3.14 -3.49
N THR A 58 -12.00 -3.24 -2.35
CA THR A 58 -11.98 -2.21 -1.30
C THR A 58 -10.62 -2.19 -0.61
N PHE A 59 -10.00 -1.03 -0.56
CA PHE A 59 -8.81 -0.82 0.24
C PHE A 59 -9.20 -0.67 1.70
N GLN A 60 -8.63 -1.52 2.55
CA GLN A 60 -8.89 -1.55 3.98
C GLN A 60 -7.58 -1.42 4.75
N TYR A 61 -7.59 -0.65 5.84
CA TYR A 61 -6.41 -0.49 6.67
C TYR A 61 -6.72 -0.37 8.15
N ILE A 62 -5.70 -0.67 8.95
CA ILE A 62 -5.65 -0.44 10.39
C ILE A 62 -4.39 0.40 10.64
N PRO A 63 -4.52 1.65 11.12
CA PRO A 63 -3.39 2.55 11.24
C PRO A 63 -2.47 2.14 12.39
N ALA A 64 -1.18 2.40 12.22
CA ALA A 64 -0.15 2.35 13.27
C ALA A 64 -0.17 1.04 14.10
N VAL A 65 -0.35 -0.10 13.42
CA VAL A 65 -0.36 -1.42 14.09
C VAL A 65 1.02 -1.74 14.64
N ARG A 66 2.09 -1.31 13.96
CA ARG A 66 3.47 -1.45 14.40
C ARG A 66 4.22 -0.10 14.37
N THR A 67 5.38 -0.05 14.99
CA THR A 67 6.30 1.09 14.94
C THR A 67 7.65 0.68 14.36
N ALA A 68 8.60 1.61 14.23
CA ALA A 68 9.95 1.29 13.78
C ALA A 68 10.68 0.36 14.76
N ASP A 69 10.36 0.44 16.05
CA ASP A 69 11.06 -0.26 17.14
C ASP A 69 10.29 -1.47 17.69
N ASP A 70 9.01 -1.63 17.31
CA ASP A 70 8.14 -2.70 17.82
C ASP A 70 7.21 -3.24 16.73
N GLU A 71 7.44 -4.47 16.30
CA GLU A 71 6.63 -5.17 15.30
C GLU A 71 5.23 -5.55 15.79
N ARG A 72 4.99 -5.51 17.09
CA ARG A 72 3.69 -5.75 17.74
C ARG A 72 2.98 -7.03 17.26
N PHE A 73 3.72 -8.13 17.23
CA PHE A 73 3.25 -9.42 16.69
C PHE A 73 1.88 -9.86 17.21
N SER A 74 1.59 -9.63 18.49
CA SER A 74 0.30 -9.99 19.08
C SER A 74 -0.87 -9.19 18.50
N ALA A 75 -0.67 -7.90 18.22
CA ALA A 75 -1.68 -7.06 17.59
C ALA A 75 -1.91 -7.49 16.13
N VAL A 76 -0.84 -7.76 15.40
CA VAL A 76 -0.93 -8.30 14.03
C VAL A 76 -1.66 -9.64 14.02
N ALA A 77 -1.28 -10.58 14.90
CA ALA A 77 -1.93 -11.88 15.02
C ALA A 77 -3.43 -11.76 15.33
N SER A 78 -3.81 -10.81 16.18
CA SER A 78 -5.22 -10.52 16.50
C SER A 78 -6.01 -10.11 15.26
N VAL A 79 -5.45 -9.22 14.44
CA VAL A 79 -6.06 -8.80 13.16
C VAL A 79 -6.19 -9.98 12.21
N LEU A 80 -5.13 -10.76 12.03
CA LEU A 80 -5.13 -11.95 11.16
C LEU A 80 -6.12 -13.02 11.66
N GLY A 81 -6.37 -13.06 12.97
CA GLY A 81 -7.40 -13.89 13.59
C GLY A 81 -8.84 -13.35 13.47
N GLY A 82 -9.03 -12.25 12.73
CA GLY A 82 -10.36 -11.66 12.49
C GLY A 82 -10.83 -10.67 13.55
N GLN A 83 -9.97 -10.29 14.50
CA GLN A 83 -10.28 -9.27 15.54
C GLN A 83 -9.85 -7.88 15.06
N ASP A 84 -10.40 -7.43 13.95
CA ASP A 84 -10.01 -6.20 13.26
C ASP A 84 -10.96 -5.02 13.53
N HIS A 85 -11.34 -4.81 14.79
CA HIS A 85 -12.34 -3.82 15.22
C HIS A 85 -12.06 -2.36 14.83
N HIS A 86 -10.84 -2.04 14.43
CA HIS A 86 -10.42 -0.69 14.01
C HIS A 86 -10.18 -0.57 12.52
N ARG A 87 -10.66 -1.52 11.73
CA ARG A 87 -10.52 -1.49 10.28
C ARG A 87 -11.30 -0.34 9.67
N THR A 88 -10.62 0.43 8.83
CA THR A 88 -11.22 1.50 8.03
C THR A 88 -11.25 1.10 6.56
N ASN A 89 -12.37 1.32 5.91
CA ASN A 89 -12.48 1.24 4.46
C ASN A 89 -12.14 2.61 3.86
N VAL A 90 -11.34 2.64 2.81
CA VAL A 90 -11.10 3.86 2.05
C VAL A 90 -12.00 3.86 0.83
N ASP A 91 -12.82 4.90 0.74
CA ASP A 91 -13.65 5.14 -0.43
C ASP A 91 -12.83 5.89 -1.48
N PHE A 92 -12.62 5.24 -2.63
CA PHE A 92 -11.81 5.74 -3.74
C PHE A 92 -12.70 5.98 -4.95
N ALA A 93 -12.73 7.21 -5.46
CA ALA A 93 -13.25 7.47 -6.80
C ALA A 93 -12.12 7.45 -7.85
N PRO A 94 -12.40 7.16 -9.13
CA PRO A 94 -11.42 7.28 -10.19
C PRO A 94 -10.80 8.69 -10.26
N GLY A 95 -9.47 8.75 -10.23
CA GLY A 95 -8.71 10.00 -10.18
C GLY A 95 -8.35 10.46 -8.77
N ASP A 96 -8.94 9.89 -7.74
CA ASP A 96 -8.52 10.19 -6.36
C ASP A 96 -7.11 9.67 -6.09
N MET A 97 -6.35 10.48 -5.35
CA MET A 97 -5.04 10.10 -4.84
C MET A 97 -5.10 9.96 -3.32
N VAL A 98 -4.68 8.81 -2.82
CA VAL A 98 -4.51 8.54 -1.39
C VAL A 98 -3.04 8.43 -1.07
N LEU A 99 -2.59 9.17 -0.04
CA LEU A 99 -1.26 9.05 0.53
C LEU A 99 -1.34 8.12 1.74
N PHE A 100 -0.52 7.09 1.76
CA PHE A 100 -0.62 6.04 2.73
C PHE A 100 0.75 5.61 3.30
N ARG A 101 0.85 5.53 4.63
CA ARG A 101 2.06 5.07 5.35
C ARG A 101 1.99 3.56 5.58
N GLY A 102 2.23 2.81 4.51
CA GLY A 102 2.06 1.36 4.51
C GLY A 102 3.05 0.60 5.39
N ARG A 103 4.22 1.18 5.68
CA ARG A 103 5.23 0.54 6.54
C ARG A 103 4.71 0.23 7.94
N HIS A 104 3.84 1.06 8.50
CA HIS A 104 3.36 0.96 9.88
C HIS A 104 1.86 0.63 10.00
N SER A 105 1.14 0.71 8.91
CA SER A 105 -0.29 0.46 8.86
C SER A 105 -0.57 -0.84 8.13
N LEU A 106 -1.18 -1.79 8.82
CA LEU A 106 -1.58 -3.07 8.22
C LEU A 106 -2.73 -2.84 7.26
N HIS A 107 -2.63 -3.33 6.02
CA HIS A 107 -3.62 -3.04 5.00
C HIS A 107 -3.83 -4.20 4.02
N ARG A 108 -4.94 -4.15 3.31
CA ARG A 108 -5.30 -5.15 2.30
C ARG A 108 -6.19 -4.56 1.21
N VAL A 109 -6.36 -5.30 0.12
CA VAL A 109 -7.41 -5.08 -0.87
C VAL A 109 -8.32 -6.31 -0.90
N THR A 110 -9.62 -6.12 -0.71
CA THR A 110 -10.58 -7.22 -0.72
C THR A 110 -10.71 -7.82 -2.11
N GLN A 111 -11.20 -9.05 -2.19
CA GLN A 111 -11.33 -9.79 -3.44
C GLN A 111 -12.13 -9.00 -4.49
N ILE A 112 -11.62 -8.99 -5.72
CA ILE A 112 -12.25 -8.40 -6.88
C ILE A 112 -13.42 -9.27 -7.34
N GLN A 113 -14.56 -8.65 -7.64
CA GLN A 113 -15.74 -9.30 -8.16
C GLN A 113 -16.19 -8.63 -9.45
N GLY A 114 -16.69 -9.44 -10.40
CA GLY A 114 -17.10 -8.99 -11.72
C GLY A 114 -15.98 -9.05 -12.75
N GLU A 115 -16.28 -8.81 -14.01
CA GLU A 115 -15.36 -8.98 -15.14
C GLU A 115 -14.44 -7.76 -15.35
N THR A 116 -14.80 -6.59 -14.80
CA THR A 116 -14.00 -5.37 -14.94
C THR A 116 -12.83 -5.36 -13.96
N PRO A 117 -11.57 -5.45 -14.43
CA PRO A 117 -10.40 -5.40 -13.55
C PRO A 117 -10.25 -4.04 -12.89
N ARG A 118 -9.83 -4.04 -11.62
CA ARG A 118 -9.38 -2.84 -10.90
C ARG A 118 -8.00 -2.44 -11.39
N LEU A 119 -7.83 -1.16 -11.69
CA LEU A 119 -6.55 -0.57 -12.08
C LEU A 119 -6.14 0.51 -11.09
N ILE A 120 -4.91 0.46 -10.61
CA ILE A 120 -4.34 1.45 -9.72
C ILE A 120 -2.89 1.76 -10.10
N ALA A 121 -2.52 3.03 -10.03
CA ALA A 121 -1.13 3.45 -10.12
C ALA A 121 -0.58 3.68 -8.70
N LEU A 122 0.59 3.13 -8.43
CA LEU A 122 1.28 3.21 -7.14
C LEU A 122 2.64 3.88 -7.35
N MET A 123 2.93 4.89 -6.54
CA MET A 123 4.24 5.54 -6.52
C MET A 123 4.79 5.47 -5.09
N SER A 124 5.94 4.84 -4.95
CA SER A 124 6.55 4.58 -3.64
C SER A 124 7.65 5.59 -3.33
N PHE A 125 7.73 5.97 -2.06
CA PHE A 125 8.71 6.91 -1.51
C PHE A 125 9.30 6.36 -0.23
N ASP A 126 10.54 6.72 0.05
CA ASP A 126 11.20 6.37 1.31
C ASP A 126 11.80 7.61 1.97
N ASN A 127 12.13 7.49 3.24
CA ASN A 127 12.74 8.56 4.03
C ASN A 127 14.29 8.56 3.98
N VAL A 128 14.87 7.66 3.18
CA VAL A 128 16.31 7.59 2.91
C VAL A 128 16.57 7.73 1.42
N GLU A 129 17.60 8.50 1.04
CA GLU A 129 17.93 8.81 -0.36
C GLU A 129 18.31 7.59 -1.20
N LYS A 130 18.83 6.56 -0.56
CA LYS A 130 19.12 5.25 -1.15
C LYS A 130 18.49 4.19 -0.28
N ALA A 131 17.25 3.87 -0.53
CA ALA A 131 16.72 2.62 -0.01
C ALA A 131 17.63 1.50 -0.52
N VAL A 132 18.29 0.82 0.40
CA VAL A 132 19.12 -0.34 0.07
C VAL A 132 18.25 -1.29 -0.73
N GLU A 133 18.71 -1.72 -1.92
CA GLU A 133 18.11 -2.82 -2.64
C GLU A 133 17.92 -3.97 -1.64
N ARG A 134 16.71 -4.14 -1.16
CA ARG A 134 16.38 -5.33 -0.40
C ARG A 134 16.35 -6.41 -1.45
N ASN A 135 17.35 -7.26 -1.48
CA ASN A 135 17.38 -8.49 -2.25
C ASN A 135 16.20 -9.36 -1.81
N VAL A 136 15.02 -9.03 -2.30
CA VAL A 136 13.90 -9.95 -2.30
C VAL A 136 14.23 -10.93 -3.41
N PRO A 137 14.43 -12.21 -3.11
CA PRO A 137 14.62 -13.23 -4.12
C PRO A 137 13.52 -13.13 -5.18
N ASP A 138 13.89 -13.22 -6.46
CA ASP A 138 12.93 -13.06 -7.58
C ASP A 138 11.78 -14.08 -7.54
N ASP A 139 11.96 -15.22 -6.85
CA ASP A 139 10.98 -16.28 -6.63
C ASP A 139 9.89 -15.92 -5.59
N LEU A 140 10.07 -14.83 -4.82
CA LEU A 140 9.08 -14.32 -3.86
C LEU A 140 8.29 -13.12 -4.39
N LEU A 141 8.56 -12.69 -5.63
CA LEU A 141 7.79 -11.62 -6.27
C LEU A 141 6.58 -12.24 -6.98
N PRO A 142 5.35 -11.72 -6.76
CA PRO A 142 4.23 -12.13 -7.58
C PRO A 142 4.51 -11.85 -9.05
N ALA A 143 4.17 -12.81 -9.90
CA ALA A 143 4.33 -12.71 -11.36
C ALA A 143 3.46 -11.57 -11.92
#